data_61b4ed764e19b019364536fe0640fa04
#
_entry.id   61b4ed764e19b019364536fe0640fa04
#
_cell.length_a   1.000
_cell.length_b   1.000
_cell.length_c   1.000
_cell.angle_alpha   90.00
_cell.angle_beta   90.00
_cell.angle_gamma   90.00
#
_symmetry.space_group_name_H-M   'P 1'
#
loop_
_entity.id
_entity.type
_entity.pdbx_description
1 polymer ?
#
loop_
_entity_poly.entity_id
_entity_poly.type
_entity_poly.pdbx_seq_one_letter_code
_entity_poly.pdbx_strand_id
1 'polypeptide(L)'
;MSMPAGPTSGRIAGGMHVLPLRIYYEDTDAAGIVYYANWLRFLERRRTELLRLLGQEHSALRDERGVNWVVRRCAIDYLKPARLDETIEVVTSCGEMRGASLDMIQLARRGEEILVRAELVVACMGATGRPVRLPPHLRTALAQVAAGDSPRSRHIQV
;
A
#
# COMPACT_ATOMS: atom_id res chain seq x y z
N MET A 1 0.63 -5.74 -33.99
CA MET A 1 1.32 -6.42 -32.89
C MET A 1 0.64 -5.99 -31.59
N SER A 2 -0.01 -6.89 -30.89
CA SER A 2 -0.61 -6.52 -29.61
C SER A 2 0.48 -6.35 -28.55
N MET A 3 0.34 -5.30 -27.72
CA MET A 3 1.22 -5.13 -26.57
C MET A 3 1.04 -6.29 -25.59
N PRO A 4 2.10 -6.75 -24.95
CA PRO A 4 1.97 -7.77 -23.93
C PRO A 4 1.04 -7.29 -22.82
N ALA A 5 0.29 -8.21 -22.24
CA ALA A 5 -0.51 -7.89 -21.07
C ALA A 5 0.40 -7.39 -19.93
N GLY A 6 0.03 -6.29 -19.34
CA GLY A 6 0.75 -5.76 -18.16
C GLY A 6 0.58 -6.67 -16.95
N PRO A 7 1.42 -6.48 -15.92
CA PRO A 7 1.23 -7.15 -14.64
C PRO A 7 -0.10 -6.73 -14.01
N THR A 8 -0.64 -7.62 -13.18
CA THR A 8 -1.89 -7.33 -12.48
C THR A 8 -1.73 -6.18 -11.48
N SER A 9 -2.72 -5.31 -11.41
CA SER A 9 -2.83 -4.26 -10.38
C SER A 9 -3.63 -4.71 -9.16
N GLY A 10 -3.99 -6.00 -9.09
CA GLY A 10 -4.78 -6.55 -7.99
C GLY A 10 -6.28 -6.39 -8.18
N ARG A 11 -7.01 -6.47 -7.09
CA ARG A 11 -8.47 -6.40 -7.06
C ARG A 11 -8.97 -5.68 -5.82
N ILE A 12 -10.19 -5.19 -5.89
CA ILE A 12 -10.93 -4.71 -4.72
C ILE A 12 -11.79 -5.87 -4.20
N ALA A 13 -11.61 -6.23 -2.97
CA ALA A 13 -12.37 -7.27 -2.29
C ALA A 13 -12.75 -6.81 -0.88
N GLY A 14 -14.05 -6.81 -0.54
CA GLY A 14 -14.52 -6.33 0.75
C GLY A 14 -14.15 -4.87 1.04
N GLY A 15 -14.11 -4.02 0.02
CA GLY A 15 -13.70 -2.61 0.14
C GLY A 15 -12.20 -2.39 0.32
N MET A 16 -11.37 -3.43 0.19
CA MET A 16 -9.92 -3.35 0.34
C MET A 16 -9.22 -3.73 -0.97
N HIS A 17 -8.07 -3.12 -1.20
CA HIS A 17 -7.20 -3.51 -2.31
C HIS A 17 -6.37 -4.72 -1.91
N VAL A 18 -6.39 -5.75 -2.73
CA VAL A 18 -5.65 -7.00 -2.50
C VAL A 18 -4.75 -7.29 -3.71
N LEU A 19 -3.48 -7.46 -3.46
CA LEU A 19 -2.51 -7.79 -4.49
C LEU A 19 -1.52 -8.84 -3.98
N PRO A 20 -1.43 -10.01 -4.63
CA PRO A 20 -0.45 -11.02 -4.26
C PRO A 20 0.97 -10.61 -4.65
N LEU A 21 1.93 -11.17 -3.96
CA LEU A 21 3.34 -11.13 -4.30
C LEU A 21 4.01 -12.45 -3.98
N ARG A 22 5.04 -12.77 -4.74
CA ARG A 22 5.94 -13.90 -4.47
C ARG A 22 7.22 -13.39 -3.85
N ILE A 23 7.78 -14.15 -2.91
CA ILE A 23 9.08 -13.86 -2.32
C ILE A 23 10.17 -14.49 -3.18
N TYR A 24 11.06 -13.66 -3.68
CA TYR A 24 12.20 -14.06 -4.50
C TYR A 24 13.48 -14.14 -3.65
N TYR A 25 14.52 -14.77 -4.22
CA TYR A 25 15.82 -14.88 -3.58
C TYR A 25 16.38 -13.51 -3.15
N GLU A 26 16.26 -12.50 -4.02
CA GLU A 26 16.74 -11.13 -3.77
C GLU A 26 16.03 -10.44 -2.59
N ASP A 27 14.88 -10.94 -2.19
CA ASP A 27 14.09 -10.36 -1.09
C ASP A 27 14.55 -10.85 0.29
N THR A 28 15.31 -11.94 0.31
CA THR A 28 15.71 -12.65 1.55
C THR A 28 17.08 -12.24 2.04
N ASP A 29 17.29 -12.42 3.33
CA ASP A 29 18.58 -12.24 4.00
C ASP A 29 19.26 -13.58 4.34
N ALA A 30 20.37 -13.52 5.06
CA ALA A 30 21.13 -14.70 5.45
C ALA A 30 20.35 -15.68 6.35
N ALA A 31 19.27 -15.23 7.00
CA ALA A 31 18.39 -16.08 7.79
C ALA A 31 17.33 -16.79 6.94
N GLY A 32 17.30 -16.54 5.62
CA GLY A 32 16.32 -17.14 4.70
C GLY A 32 14.93 -16.58 4.80
N ILE A 33 14.78 -15.42 5.39
CA ILE A 33 13.50 -14.69 5.51
C ILE A 33 13.60 -13.36 4.80
N VAL A 34 12.45 -12.76 4.48
CA VAL A 34 12.40 -11.41 3.90
C VAL A 34 13.16 -10.44 4.80
N TYR A 35 14.13 -9.76 4.20
CA TYR A 35 14.85 -8.69 4.89
C TYR A 35 13.88 -7.58 5.28
N TYR A 36 13.89 -7.18 6.54
CA TYR A 36 12.81 -6.33 7.09
C TYR A 36 12.58 -5.02 6.32
N ALA A 37 13.63 -4.42 5.75
CA ALA A 37 13.49 -3.19 4.98
C ALA A 37 12.78 -3.42 3.62
N ASN A 38 12.79 -4.63 3.09
CA ASN A 38 12.12 -4.95 1.83
C ASN A 38 10.60 -4.90 1.96
N TRP A 39 10.06 -5.06 3.15
CA TRP A 39 8.64 -4.87 3.39
C TRP A 39 8.16 -3.48 2.99
N LEU A 40 8.96 -2.45 3.22
CA LEU A 40 8.61 -1.08 2.80
C LEU A 40 8.48 -0.97 1.29
N ARG A 41 9.33 -1.67 0.52
CA ARG A 41 9.24 -1.74 -0.94
C ARG A 41 7.98 -2.46 -1.40
N PHE A 42 7.65 -3.59 -0.77
CA PHE A 42 6.45 -4.34 -1.09
C PHE A 42 5.19 -3.51 -0.84
N LEU A 43 5.14 -2.82 0.28
CA LEU A 43 4.01 -1.97 0.64
C LEU A 43 3.88 -0.77 -0.32
N GLU A 44 4.99 -0.15 -0.70
CA GLU A 44 5.00 0.96 -1.65
C GLU A 44 4.45 0.54 -3.01
N ARG A 45 4.95 -0.55 -3.57
CA ARG A 45 4.46 -1.08 -4.86
C ARG A 45 2.96 -1.34 -4.85
N ARG A 46 2.42 -1.78 -3.73
CA ARG A 46 0.97 -2.04 -3.60
C ARG A 46 0.15 -0.76 -3.52
N ARG A 47 0.68 0.27 -2.90
CA ARG A 47 0.05 1.61 -2.95
C ARG A 47 0.05 2.16 -4.37
N THR A 48 1.14 1.99 -5.10
CA THR A 48 1.24 2.39 -6.50
C THR A 48 0.23 1.65 -7.37
N GLU A 49 0.09 0.34 -7.20
CA GLU A 49 -0.88 -0.46 -7.97
C GLU A 49 -2.32 -0.15 -7.59
N LEU A 50 -2.59 0.20 -6.34
CA LEU A 50 -3.90 0.69 -5.94
C LEU A 50 -4.28 1.96 -6.71
N LEU A 51 -3.38 2.93 -6.79
CA LEU A 51 -3.63 4.16 -7.55
C LEU A 51 -3.82 3.87 -9.03
N ARG A 52 -3.04 2.95 -9.60
CA ARG A 52 -3.18 2.52 -11.00
C ARG A 52 -4.56 1.91 -11.26
N LEU A 53 -5.00 1.03 -10.37
CA LEU A 53 -6.32 0.39 -10.46
C LEU A 53 -7.46 1.42 -10.41
N LEU A 54 -7.27 2.50 -9.65
CA LEU A 54 -8.22 3.59 -9.54
C LEU A 54 -8.09 4.63 -10.67
N GLY A 55 -7.21 4.40 -11.64
CA GLY A 55 -6.96 5.33 -12.74
C GLY A 55 -6.16 6.58 -12.33
N GLN A 56 -5.41 6.52 -11.24
CA GLN A 56 -4.69 7.65 -10.63
C GLN A 56 -3.19 7.37 -10.56
N GLU A 57 -2.56 7.16 -11.71
CA GLU A 57 -1.13 6.85 -11.75
C GLU A 57 -0.26 7.99 -11.23
N HIS A 58 0.81 7.66 -10.51
CA HIS A 58 1.75 8.64 -9.96
C HIS A 58 2.31 9.60 -11.00
N SER A 59 2.69 9.09 -12.16
CA SER A 59 3.24 9.91 -13.25
C SER A 59 2.21 10.92 -13.74
N ALA A 60 0.96 10.52 -13.93
CA ALA A 60 -0.11 11.41 -14.36
C ALA A 60 -0.41 12.48 -13.30
N LEU A 61 -0.46 12.12 -12.03
CA LEU A 61 -0.66 13.09 -10.95
C LEU A 61 0.46 14.13 -10.88
N ARG A 62 1.71 13.68 -11.01
CA ARG A 62 2.86 14.57 -11.03
C ARG A 62 2.88 15.47 -12.25
N ASP A 63 2.73 14.93 -13.44
CA ASP A 63 2.93 15.63 -14.71
C ASP A 63 1.73 16.54 -15.04
N GLU A 64 0.52 16.13 -14.74
CA GLU A 64 -0.69 16.88 -15.05
C GLU A 64 -1.12 17.83 -13.93
N ARG A 65 -0.84 17.51 -12.67
CA ARG A 65 -1.34 18.24 -11.50
C ARG A 65 -0.25 18.72 -10.56
N GLY A 66 1.01 18.33 -10.78
CA GLY A 66 2.12 18.70 -9.90
C GLY A 66 1.99 18.11 -8.50
N VAL A 67 1.27 17.00 -8.34
CA VAL A 67 1.03 16.35 -7.05
C VAL A 67 1.92 15.13 -6.90
N ASN A 68 2.64 15.08 -5.81
CA ASN A 68 3.43 13.93 -5.40
C ASN A 68 2.91 13.35 -4.10
N TRP A 69 3.01 12.04 -3.96
CA TRP A 69 2.75 11.35 -2.72
C TRP A 69 4.01 11.17 -1.92
N VAL A 70 3.92 11.43 -0.63
CA VAL A 70 5.03 11.17 0.31
C VAL A 70 4.50 10.42 1.52
N VAL A 71 5.28 9.49 2.02
CA VAL A 71 5.02 8.87 3.32
C VAL A 71 5.55 9.80 4.39
N ARG A 72 4.65 10.31 5.21
CA ARG A 72 4.99 11.21 6.33
C ARG A 72 5.30 10.44 7.60
N ARG A 73 4.63 9.31 7.80
CA ARG A 73 4.79 8.45 8.97
C ARG A 73 4.54 7.01 8.56
N CYS A 74 5.31 6.10 9.11
CA CYS A 74 5.10 4.67 8.97
C CYS A 74 5.42 3.99 10.30
N ALA A 75 4.44 3.30 10.86
CA ALA A 75 4.62 2.40 11.98
C ALA A 75 4.39 0.98 11.47
N ILE A 76 5.37 0.11 11.62
CA ILE A 76 5.34 -1.24 11.09
C ILE A 76 5.68 -2.26 12.18
N ASP A 77 4.87 -3.31 12.27
CA ASP A 77 5.08 -4.44 13.14
C ASP A 77 5.38 -5.69 12.30
N TYR A 78 6.48 -6.34 12.61
CA TYR A 78 6.91 -7.59 12.00
C TYR A 78 6.48 -8.74 12.89
N LEU A 79 5.37 -9.39 12.55
CA LEU A 79 4.74 -10.36 13.41
C LEU A 79 5.23 -11.78 13.13
N LYS A 80 5.43 -12.12 11.85
CA LYS A 80 5.91 -13.45 11.42
C LYS A 80 6.74 -13.31 10.15
N PRO A 81 7.72 -14.21 9.95
CA PRO A 81 8.58 -14.14 8.76
C PRO A 81 7.87 -14.66 7.51
N ALA A 82 8.26 -14.14 6.36
CA ALA A 82 8.01 -14.74 5.06
C ALA A 82 9.31 -15.30 4.47
N ARG A 83 9.21 -16.39 3.72
CA ARG A 83 10.36 -17.13 3.20
C ARG A 83 10.35 -17.17 1.68
N LEU A 84 11.49 -17.55 1.12
CA LEU A 84 11.68 -17.77 -0.31
C LEU A 84 10.57 -18.66 -0.88
N ASP A 85 10.10 -18.30 -2.07
CA ASP A 85 9.06 -18.97 -2.87
C ASP A 85 7.64 -18.90 -2.30
N GLU A 86 7.45 -18.36 -1.11
CA GLU A 86 6.11 -18.16 -0.58
C GLU A 86 5.34 -17.10 -1.39
N THR A 87 4.06 -17.31 -1.53
CA THR A 87 3.11 -16.32 -2.06
C THR A 87 2.33 -15.74 -0.89
N ILE A 88 2.35 -14.43 -0.81
CA ILE A 88 1.61 -13.68 0.21
C ILE A 88 0.71 -12.65 -0.47
N GLU A 89 -0.23 -12.11 0.27
CA GLU A 89 -1.07 -11.00 -0.21
C GLU A 89 -0.81 -9.77 0.65
N VAL A 90 -0.76 -8.61 -0.01
CA VAL A 90 -0.81 -7.32 0.68
C VAL A 90 -2.21 -6.75 0.51
N VAL A 91 -2.84 -6.44 1.62
CA VAL A 91 -4.17 -5.85 1.71
C VAL A 91 -4.02 -4.40 2.13
N THR A 92 -4.55 -3.49 1.32
CA THR A 92 -4.48 -2.05 1.57
C THR A 92 -5.86 -1.47 1.77
N SER A 93 -6.04 -0.71 2.83
CA SER A 93 -7.25 0.06 3.11
C SER A 93 -6.91 1.49 3.47
N CYS A 94 -7.82 2.41 3.13
CA CYS A 94 -7.70 3.83 3.46
C CYS A 94 -8.53 4.13 4.71
N GLY A 95 -7.95 4.87 5.63
CA GLY A 95 -8.62 5.36 6.81
C GLY A 95 -9.08 6.80 6.67
N GLU A 96 -8.87 7.61 7.70
CA GLU A 96 -9.28 9.01 7.72
C GLU A 96 -8.57 9.81 6.64
N MET A 97 -9.35 10.59 5.88
CA MET A 97 -8.83 11.56 4.92
C MET A 97 -8.94 12.97 5.51
N ARG A 98 -7.82 13.66 5.54
CA ARG A 98 -7.71 15.07 5.92
C ARG A 98 -7.53 15.93 4.67
N GLY A 99 -7.27 17.21 4.83
CA GLY A 99 -7.10 18.12 3.69
C GLY A 99 -5.99 17.67 2.73
N ALA A 100 -4.78 17.42 3.23
CA ALA A 100 -3.59 17.11 2.45
C ALA A 100 -3.02 15.71 2.74
N SER A 101 -3.66 14.91 3.58
CA SER A 101 -3.15 13.61 3.98
C SER A 101 -4.27 12.59 4.20
N LEU A 102 -3.89 11.34 4.23
CA LEU A 102 -4.78 10.24 4.59
C LEU A 102 -4.03 9.16 5.35
N ASP A 103 -4.77 8.44 6.16
CA ASP A 103 -4.26 7.25 6.82
C ASP A 103 -4.44 6.03 5.92
N MET A 104 -3.44 5.17 5.89
CA MET A 104 -3.51 3.86 5.24
C MET A 104 -3.12 2.77 6.22
N ILE A 105 -3.78 1.62 6.09
CA ILE A 105 -3.40 0.40 6.76
C ILE A 105 -3.05 -0.62 5.69
N GLN A 106 -1.88 -1.23 5.84
CA GLN A 106 -1.45 -2.31 4.96
C GLN A 106 -1.11 -3.55 5.79
N LEU A 107 -1.63 -4.67 5.37
CA LEU A 107 -1.38 -5.97 5.98
C LEU A 107 -0.74 -6.88 4.95
N ALA A 108 0.35 -7.52 5.31
CA ALA A 108 0.87 -8.65 4.55
C ALA A 108 0.40 -9.94 5.23
N ARG A 109 -0.20 -10.82 4.46
CA ARG A 109 -0.77 -12.06 5.00
C ARG A 109 -0.44 -13.27 4.13
N ARG A 110 -0.33 -14.41 4.77
CA ARG A 110 -0.26 -15.73 4.16
C ARG A 110 -1.52 -16.49 4.55
N GLY A 111 -2.50 -16.59 3.62
CA GLY A 111 -3.83 -17.02 3.98
C GLY A 111 -4.45 -16.04 5.00
N GLU A 112 -4.85 -16.54 6.16
CA GLU A 112 -5.39 -15.70 7.24
C GLU A 112 -4.35 -15.23 8.25
N GLU A 113 -3.12 -15.73 8.13
CA GLU A 113 -2.02 -15.38 9.04
C GLU A 113 -1.42 -14.02 8.67
N ILE A 114 -1.47 -13.08 9.60
CA ILE A 114 -0.87 -11.75 9.41
C ILE A 114 0.63 -11.84 9.71
N LEU A 115 1.43 -11.50 8.70
CA LEU A 115 2.89 -11.48 8.80
C LEU A 115 3.43 -10.12 9.19
N VAL A 116 2.87 -9.06 8.59
CA VAL A 116 3.26 -7.68 8.81
C VAL A 116 2.03 -6.79 8.85
N ARG A 117 2.03 -5.84 9.77
CA ARG A 117 1.03 -4.77 9.84
C ARG A 117 1.73 -3.43 9.78
N ALA A 118 1.27 -2.56 8.89
CA ALA A 118 1.77 -1.19 8.78
C ALA A 118 0.63 -0.19 8.86
N GLU A 119 0.85 0.87 9.61
CA GLU A 119 0.00 2.05 9.66
C GLU A 119 0.79 3.23 9.10
N LEU A 120 0.23 3.90 8.10
CA LEU A 120 0.92 4.96 7.40
C LEU A 120 0.09 6.24 7.40
N VAL A 121 0.77 7.36 7.41
CA VAL A 121 0.22 8.64 7.00
C VAL A 121 0.88 9.03 5.69
N VAL A 122 0.05 9.15 4.66
CA VAL A 122 0.48 9.53 3.31
C VAL A 122 -0.02 10.94 3.03
N ALA A 123 0.84 11.79 2.52
CA ALA A 123 0.50 13.18 2.25
C ALA A 123 0.70 13.53 0.78
N CYS A 124 -0.09 14.49 0.31
CA CYS A 124 0.11 15.11 -0.98
C CYS A 124 1.04 16.31 -0.85
N MET A 125 2.05 16.38 -1.71
CA MET A 125 2.96 17.51 -1.85
C MET A 125 2.89 18.09 -3.24
N GLY A 126 2.92 19.41 -3.32
CA GLY A 126 3.09 20.15 -4.56
C GLY A 126 4.55 20.27 -4.98
N ALA A 127 4.77 20.89 -6.16
CA ALA A 127 6.10 21.06 -6.75
C ALA A 127 7.07 21.87 -5.87
N THR A 128 6.56 22.71 -4.97
CA THR A 128 7.37 23.51 -4.05
C THR A 128 7.76 22.78 -2.76
N GLY A 129 7.36 21.51 -2.61
CA GLY A 129 7.61 20.73 -1.41
C GLY A 129 6.65 21.03 -0.25
N ARG A 130 5.59 21.77 -0.50
CA ARG A 130 4.56 22.09 0.51
C ARG A 130 3.36 21.17 0.40
N PRO A 131 2.66 20.88 1.51
CA PRO A 131 1.42 20.12 1.46
C PRO A 131 0.40 20.80 0.56
N VAL A 132 -0.29 20.01 -0.24
CA VAL A 132 -1.43 20.45 -1.07
C VAL A 132 -2.62 19.55 -0.81
N ARG A 133 -3.83 20.09 -0.98
CA ARG A 133 -5.06 19.30 -0.78
C ARG A 133 -5.10 18.12 -1.75
N LEU A 134 -5.63 17.02 -1.27
CA LEU A 134 -5.93 15.89 -2.16
C LEU A 134 -6.88 16.37 -3.25
N PRO A 135 -6.54 16.12 -4.53
CA PRO A 135 -7.47 16.42 -5.63
C PRO A 135 -8.83 15.76 -5.39
N PRO A 136 -9.95 16.44 -5.66
CA PRO A 136 -11.28 15.90 -5.35
C PRO A 136 -11.58 14.54 -5.98
N HIS A 137 -11.17 14.31 -7.23
CA HIS A 137 -11.37 13.05 -7.92
C HIS A 137 -10.55 11.90 -7.30
N LEU A 138 -9.36 12.20 -6.79
CA LEU A 138 -8.53 11.24 -6.07
C LEU A 138 -9.15 10.90 -4.71
N ARG A 139 -9.65 11.90 -4.00
CA ARG A 139 -10.39 11.71 -2.75
C ARG A 139 -11.58 10.79 -2.96
N THR A 140 -12.36 11.02 -4.00
CA THR A 140 -13.52 10.18 -4.34
C THR A 140 -13.09 8.74 -4.68
N ALA A 141 -12.03 8.58 -5.47
CA ALA A 141 -11.51 7.27 -5.83
C ALA A 141 -11.02 6.50 -4.60
N LEU A 142 -10.25 7.13 -3.72
CA LEU A 142 -9.72 6.50 -2.52
C LEU A 142 -10.81 6.19 -1.48
N ALA A 143 -11.89 6.94 -1.46
CA ALA A 143 -13.03 6.67 -0.58
C ALA A 143 -13.68 5.30 -0.87
N GLN A 144 -13.54 4.78 -2.09
CA GLN A 144 -14.02 3.44 -2.47
C GLN A 144 -13.22 2.31 -1.83
N VAL A 145 -12.03 2.61 -1.32
CA VAL A 145 -11.12 1.67 -0.64
C VAL A 145 -11.10 2.00 0.85
N ALA A 146 -12.23 2.50 1.37
CA ALA A 146 -12.37 2.80 2.78
C ALA A 146 -12.23 1.51 3.61
N ALA A 147 -11.73 1.64 4.84
CA ALA A 147 -11.70 0.57 5.81
C ALA A 147 -13.12 0.04 6.04
N GLY A 148 -13.54 -0.93 5.23
CA GLY A 148 -14.55 -1.87 5.66
C GLY A 148 -14.07 -2.49 6.96
N ASP A 149 -14.93 -3.05 7.78
CA ASP A 149 -14.63 -3.59 9.11
C ASP A 149 -13.24 -4.24 9.22
N SER A 150 -12.23 -3.40 9.14
CA SER A 150 -10.89 -3.76 9.57
C SER A 150 -11.02 -3.98 11.07
N PRO A 151 -10.57 -5.09 11.62
CA PRO A 151 -10.56 -5.26 13.06
C PRO A 151 -9.77 -4.10 13.66
N ARG A 152 -10.50 -3.03 14.00
CA ARG A 152 -9.97 -1.92 14.76
C ARG A 152 -9.42 -2.54 16.03
N SER A 153 -8.11 -2.40 16.17
CA SER A 153 -7.45 -2.46 17.47
C SER A 153 -7.98 -3.57 18.40
N ARG A 154 -7.71 -4.83 18.09
CA ARG A 154 -7.38 -5.69 19.20
C ARG A 154 -5.98 -5.24 19.59
N HIS A 155 -5.91 -4.51 20.68
CA HIS A 155 -4.68 -4.31 21.38
C HIS A 155 -3.94 -5.65 21.41
N ILE A 156 -2.85 -5.73 20.67
CA ILE A 156 -1.90 -6.80 20.88
C ILE A 156 -1.32 -6.49 22.24
N GLN A 157 -1.90 -7.10 23.28
CA GLN A 157 -1.21 -7.21 24.53
C GLN A 157 -0.03 -8.12 24.28
N VAL A 158 1.13 -7.52 24.43
CA VAL A 158 2.41 -8.24 24.43
C VAL A 158 2.44 -9.21 25.62
#